data_2419ccc9c74dc856ec850bb450cdb474
#
_entry.id   2419ccc9c74dc856ec850bb450cdb474
#
_cell.length_a   1.000
_cell.length_b   1.000
_cell.length_c   1.000
_cell.angle_alpha   90.00
_cell.angle_beta   90.00
_cell.angle_gamma   90.00
#
_symmetry.space_group_name_H-M   'P 1'
#
loop_
_entity.id
_entity.type
_entity.pdbx_description
1 polymer ?
#
loop_
_entity_poly.entity_id
_entity_poly.type
_entity_poly.pdbx_seq_one_letter_code
_entity_poly.pdbx_strand_id
1 'polypeptide(L)'
;MLKLDGLTTKLIYEDGRLIQASTRGDGEVGEDITHNIPAFLNVPLTIPHKERLVITGESFIPTNDFERLKDTLRDGNGKPYKNGRNFASGSVRSLDPKNCIGRCVRFLPFNVLEGMEDVPFPDSRACKLEGLTHLGFGYCPFFSISGTGLSKEYAEKFIQELVSTAANLHLPIDGIVMIFDSLSYSKSCGKTGHHYKDGLAYKFEDDTYETFLREIEWTPTRFGAPVGIFDTVEIDGCDVSRASLHNLTFIKNLELVPGCRILVSKRNMIIPHIEDNLDRGRYTDITPPVCPCCGSKTRTYSRKTSDGRTVETLHCDNPQCDSQITRRFVHFASKKAMNIEGLSEATLEKFLNLGYLHSFQDIYHLEEHREDIVALDGYGEKSFDRLWESINASRRTSFVRYLVSMDIPMIGRTKSRILDTVFSGNLTAFEQAAVGDYDFTQLEDFGEILNHNIHSWFADEANLDLWKNLQNEFTFEQRKEETIMTKENKFTGCTIVATGKLEHFTRDGINDKILELGAKPGSSVTKKTDYLICGEKAGSKLAKAQSLGIPILTEAEFLEMIA
;
A
#
# COMPACT_ATOMS: atom_id res chain seq x y z
N MET A 1 -15.18 8.73 16.83
CA MET A 1 -14.15 8.22 17.75
C MET A 1 -12.83 8.94 17.53
N LEU A 2 -11.95 8.92 18.53
CA LEU A 2 -10.60 9.46 18.40
C LEU A 2 -9.83 8.72 17.31
N LYS A 3 -8.98 9.45 16.57
CA LYS A 3 -7.95 8.89 15.70
C LYS A 3 -6.63 8.91 16.48
N LEU A 4 -6.33 7.78 17.11
CA LEU A 4 -5.09 7.63 17.88
C LEU A 4 -3.87 7.63 16.95
N ASP A 5 -2.79 8.23 17.41
CA ASP A 5 -1.51 8.26 16.71
C ASP A 5 -0.53 7.28 17.34
N GLY A 6 -0.36 6.14 16.71
CA GLY A 6 0.47 5.04 17.19
C GLY A 6 0.79 4.03 16.09
N LEU A 7 0.69 2.75 16.43
CA LEU A 7 0.87 1.62 15.53
C LEU A 7 -0.36 0.71 15.59
N THR A 8 -1.06 0.56 14.48
CA THR A 8 -2.19 -0.36 14.40
C THR A 8 -1.76 -1.80 14.69
N THR A 9 -2.40 -2.41 15.66
CA THR A 9 -2.13 -3.77 16.14
C THR A 9 -3.40 -4.60 16.06
N LYS A 10 -3.27 -5.85 15.66
CA LYS A 10 -4.31 -6.87 15.67
C LYS A 10 -3.99 -7.91 16.74
N LEU A 11 -4.95 -8.23 17.59
CA LEU A 11 -4.86 -9.28 18.61
C LEU A 11 -5.85 -10.39 18.31
N ILE A 12 -5.41 -11.62 18.46
CA ILE A 12 -6.22 -12.84 18.26
C ILE A 12 -6.22 -13.66 19.55
N TYR A 13 -7.41 -13.96 20.03
CA TYR A 13 -7.63 -14.84 21.19
C TYR A 13 -8.36 -16.09 20.75
N GLU A 14 -7.98 -17.23 21.31
CA GLU A 14 -8.67 -18.51 21.20
C GLU A 14 -8.67 -19.21 22.57
N ASP A 15 -9.75 -19.87 22.92
CA ASP A 15 -9.94 -20.51 24.23
C ASP A 15 -9.65 -19.56 25.42
N GLY A 16 -9.87 -18.27 25.23
CA GLY A 16 -9.61 -17.23 26.23
C GLY A 16 -8.14 -16.88 26.42
N ARG A 17 -7.25 -17.26 25.51
CA ARG A 17 -5.82 -16.94 25.56
C ARG A 17 -5.41 -16.15 24.33
N LEU A 18 -4.54 -15.18 24.52
CA LEU A 18 -3.88 -14.51 23.41
C LEU A 18 -2.98 -15.51 22.68
N ILE A 19 -3.26 -15.76 21.42
CA ILE A 19 -2.46 -16.68 20.58
C ILE A 19 -1.57 -15.94 19.59
N GLN A 20 -1.98 -14.76 19.14
CA GLN A 20 -1.21 -13.97 18.17
C GLN A 20 -1.47 -12.48 18.32
N ALA A 21 -0.41 -11.72 18.12
CA ALA A 21 -0.48 -10.29 17.88
C ALA A 21 0.34 -9.92 16.66
N SER A 22 -0.18 -9.06 15.79
CA SER A 22 0.51 -8.63 14.58
C SER A 22 0.30 -7.15 14.29
N THR A 23 1.27 -6.53 13.62
CA THR A 23 1.09 -5.19 13.05
C THR A 23 0.18 -5.26 11.83
N ARG A 24 -0.31 -4.10 11.37
CA ARG A 24 -1.14 -4.00 10.16
C ARG A 24 -0.39 -4.44 8.88
N GLY A 25 0.94 -4.21 8.81
CA GLY A 25 1.72 -4.45 7.60
C GLY A 25 1.16 -3.72 6.38
N ASP A 26 1.12 -4.42 5.25
CA ASP A 26 0.52 -3.93 3.99
C ASP A 26 -1.00 -4.23 3.88
N GLY A 27 -1.60 -4.75 4.94
CA GLY A 27 -3.01 -5.13 5.02
C GLY A 27 -3.28 -6.62 4.76
N GLU A 28 -2.33 -7.35 4.17
CA GLU A 28 -2.36 -8.81 3.98
C GLU A 28 -1.37 -9.49 4.93
N VAL A 29 -0.13 -9.01 4.98
CA VAL A 29 0.94 -9.55 5.80
C VAL A 29 1.42 -8.48 6.78
N GLY A 30 1.38 -8.79 8.08
CA GLY A 30 1.91 -7.98 9.18
C GLY A 30 3.05 -8.69 9.91
N GLU A 31 3.86 -7.92 10.64
CA GLU A 31 4.92 -8.48 11.49
C GLU A 31 4.29 -9.12 12.74
N ASP A 32 4.76 -10.29 13.13
CA ASP A 32 4.39 -10.92 14.40
C ASP A 32 5.09 -10.21 15.57
N ILE A 33 4.29 -9.68 16.48
CA ILE A 33 4.73 -8.96 17.67
C ILE A 33 4.23 -9.62 18.97
N THR A 34 3.78 -10.86 18.88
CA THR A 34 3.18 -11.59 20.01
C THR A 34 4.10 -11.60 21.24
N HIS A 35 5.38 -11.74 21.01
CA HIS A 35 6.40 -11.78 22.06
C HIS A 35 6.53 -10.47 22.86
N ASN A 36 6.07 -9.33 22.32
CA ASN A 36 6.12 -8.02 22.98
C ASN A 36 4.85 -7.70 23.79
N ILE A 37 3.74 -8.40 23.54
CA ILE A 37 2.45 -8.09 24.20
C ILE A 37 2.49 -8.21 25.73
N PRO A 38 3.23 -9.15 26.34
CA PRO A 38 3.35 -9.21 27.80
C PRO A 38 3.95 -7.95 28.45
N ALA A 39 4.63 -7.10 27.67
CA ALA A 39 5.15 -5.81 28.14
C ALA A 39 4.15 -4.66 28.06
N PHE A 40 2.97 -4.86 27.44
CA PHE A 40 1.93 -3.86 27.35
C PHE A 40 1.19 -3.73 28.69
N LEU A 41 0.89 -2.50 29.09
CA LEU A 41 0.35 -2.24 30.43
C LEU A 41 -1.13 -2.61 30.58
N ASN A 42 -1.89 -2.74 29.49
CA ASN A 42 -3.35 -2.87 29.53
C ASN A 42 -3.92 -3.92 28.57
N VAL A 43 -3.11 -4.89 28.14
CA VAL A 43 -3.57 -6.01 27.32
C VAL A 43 -3.66 -7.26 28.19
N PRO A 44 -4.85 -7.82 28.43
CA PRO A 44 -5.00 -9.07 29.16
C PRO A 44 -4.48 -10.24 28.31
N LEU A 45 -3.59 -11.07 28.84
CA LEU A 45 -3.11 -12.27 28.15
C LEU A 45 -4.13 -13.42 28.19
N THR A 46 -5.08 -13.34 29.13
CA THR A 46 -6.20 -14.28 29.27
C THR A 46 -7.50 -13.53 29.51
N ILE A 47 -8.57 -14.00 28.87
CA ILE A 47 -9.92 -13.43 28.95
C ILE A 47 -10.94 -14.52 29.24
N PRO A 48 -12.12 -14.21 29.83
CA PRO A 48 -13.16 -15.20 30.08
C PRO A 48 -13.86 -15.71 28.82
N HIS A 49 -13.84 -14.95 27.71
CA HIS A 49 -14.45 -15.32 26.43
C HIS A 49 -13.66 -16.47 25.78
N LYS A 50 -14.36 -17.59 25.44
CA LYS A 50 -13.72 -18.81 24.94
C LYS A 50 -13.76 -18.95 23.43
N GLU A 51 -14.69 -18.31 22.78
CA GLU A 51 -14.76 -18.29 21.32
C GLU A 51 -13.61 -17.49 20.73
N ARG A 52 -13.40 -17.63 19.44
CA ARG A 52 -12.39 -16.84 18.74
C ARG A 52 -12.75 -15.36 18.77
N LEU A 53 -11.82 -14.53 19.20
CA LEU A 53 -11.96 -13.08 19.26
C LEU A 53 -10.81 -12.41 18.49
N VAL A 54 -11.15 -11.60 17.49
CA VAL A 54 -10.18 -10.83 16.71
C VAL A 54 -10.49 -9.36 16.85
N ILE A 55 -9.57 -8.62 17.46
CA ILE A 55 -9.70 -7.18 17.69
C ILE A 55 -8.57 -6.41 17.02
N THR A 56 -8.88 -5.24 16.52
CA THR A 56 -7.89 -4.26 16.07
C THR A 56 -7.98 -3.00 16.90
N GLY A 57 -6.83 -2.43 17.19
CA GLY A 57 -6.70 -1.23 17.95
C GLY A 57 -5.39 -0.51 17.64
N GLU A 58 -5.14 0.54 18.37
CA GLU A 58 -3.88 1.29 18.24
C GLU A 58 -3.02 1.03 19.46
N SER A 59 -1.76 0.65 19.21
CA SER A 59 -0.69 0.59 20.21
C SER A 59 0.01 1.93 20.26
N PHE A 60 0.06 2.54 21.43
CA PHE A 60 0.58 3.90 21.62
C PHE A 60 1.29 4.05 22.96
N ILE A 61 1.96 5.17 23.14
CA ILE A 61 2.52 5.61 24.41
C ILE A 61 1.83 6.94 24.76
N PRO A 62 1.25 7.06 25.98
CA PRO A 62 0.66 8.31 26.41
C PRO A 62 1.63 9.48 26.35
N THR A 63 1.11 10.68 26.01
CA THR A 63 1.96 11.87 25.80
C THR A 63 2.80 12.22 27.02
N ASN A 64 2.23 12.12 28.24
CA ASN A 64 2.94 12.34 29.50
C ASN A 64 4.05 11.29 29.76
N ASP A 65 3.81 10.03 29.40
CA ASP A 65 4.81 8.97 29.53
C ASP A 65 5.94 9.17 28.49
N PHE A 66 5.59 9.57 27.26
CA PHE A 66 6.58 9.91 26.24
C PHE A 66 7.47 11.07 26.69
N GLU A 67 6.90 12.18 27.17
CA GLU A 67 7.67 13.32 27.67
C GLU A 67 8.65 12.94 28.79
N ARG A 68 8.24 12.07 29.69
CA ARG A 68 9.08 11.56 30.77
C ARG A 68 10.23 10.66 30.29
N LEU A 69 10.03 9.89 29.19
CA LEU A 69 10.95 8.85 28.74
C LEU A 69 11.86 9.29 27.59
N LYS A 70 11.47 10.29 26.79
CA LYS A 70 12.16 10.68 25.53
C LYS A 70 13.65 10.98 25.70
N ASP A 71 14.07 11.55 26.83
CA ASP A 71 15.46 11.94 27.07
C ASP A 71 16.33 10.77 27.56
N THR A 72 15.71 9.72 28.08
CA THR A 72 16.42 8.58 28.70
C THR A 72 16.62 7.40 27.75
N LEU A 73 15.73 7.26 26.77
CA LEU A 73 15.75 6.13 25.83
C LEU A 73 16.25 6.56 24.45
N ARG A 74 16.88 5.62 23.76
CA ARG A 74 17.49 5.81 22.45
C ARG A 74 16.90 4.83 21.44
N ASP A 75 16.88 5.22 20.17
CA ASP A 75 16.56 4.35 19.05
C ASP A 75 17.70 3.36 18.74
N GLY A 76 17.52 2.50 17.77
CA GLY A 76 18.54 1.53 17.34
C GLY A 76 19.85 2.16 16.84
N ASN A 77 19.85 3.46 16.53
CA ASN A 77 21.02 4.24 16.11
C ASN A 77 21.62 5.09 17.25
N GLY A 78 21.14 4.91 18.48
CA GLY A 78 21.61 5.66 19.65
C GLY A 78 21.08 7.09 19.76
N LYS A 79 20.12 7.50 18.93
CA LYS A 79 19.52 8.84 18.96
C LYS A 79 18.28 8.87 19.87
N PRO A 80 17.97 10.02 20.51
CA PRO A 80 16.72 10.16 21.26
C PRO A 80 15.51 10.07 20.33
N TYR A 81 14.43 9.47 20.82
CA TYR A 81 13.16 9.48 20.12
C TYR A 81 12.58 10.89 20.10
N LYS A 82 12.17 11.37 18.94
CA LYS A 82 11.67 12.74 18.76
C LYS A 82 10.13 12.83 18.80
N ASN A 83 9.39 11.73 18.58
CA ASN A 83 7.94 11.71 18.71
C ASN A 83 7.43 10.39 19.28
N GLY A 84 6.24 10.45 19.91
CA GLY A 84 5.63 9.31 20.60
C GLY A 84 5.25 8.17 19.67
N ARG A 85 4.85 8.44 18.43
CA ARG A 85 4.51 7.42 17.43
C ARG A 85 5.72 6.57 17.05
N ASN A 86 6.86 7.20 16.75
CA ASN A 86 8.11 6.48 16.43
C ASN A 86 8.60 5.69 17.63
N PHE A 87 8.44 6.24 18.84
CA PHE A 87 8.79 5.54 20.07
C PHE A 87 7.90 4.31 20.30
N ALA A 88 6.57 4.43 20.11
CA ALA A 88 5.64 3.31 20.17
C ALA A 88 5.98 2.25 19.13
N SER A 89 6.14 2.65 17.86
CA SER A 89 6.45 1.74 16.77
C SER A 89 7.77 0.98 16.98
N GLY A 90 8.83 1.68 17.36
CA GLY A 90 10.13 1.07 17.66
C GLY A 90 10.11 0.14 18.87
N SER A 91 9.21 0.41 19.85
CA SER A 91 9.04 -0.44 21.03
C SER A 91 8.28 -1.72 20.69
N VAL A 92 7.16 -1.57 19.97
CA VAL A 92 6.26 -2.67 19.62
C VAL A 92 6.89 -3.64 18.61
N ARG A 93 7.71 -3.15 17.71
CA ARG A 93 8.39 -3.94 16.65
C ARG A 93 9.77 -4.46 17.04
N SER A 94 10.20 -4.23 18.27
CA SER A 94 11.51 -4.72 18.73
C SER A 94 11.54 -6.25 18.72
N LEU A 95 12.64 -6.83 18.20
CA LEU A 95 12.88 -8.27 18.22
C LEU A 95 13.20 -8.79 19.64
N ASP A 96 13.77 -7.93 20.51
CA ASP A 96 14.01 -8.27 21.91
C ASP A 96 12.90 -7.66 22.79
N PRO A 97 12.05 -8.47 23.44
CA PRO A 97 10.99 -8.00 24.33
C PRO A 97 11.46 -7.08 25.45
N LYS A 98 12.71 -7.22 25.88
CA LYS A 98 13.31 -6.36 26.92
C LYS A 98 13.27 -4.88 26.51
N ASN A 99 13.36 -4.60 25.22
CA ASN A 99 13.28 -3.23 24.70
C ASN A 99 11.86 -2.65 24.76
N CYS A 100 10.82 -3.46 24.94
CA CYS A 100 9.44 -3.00 25.12
C CYS A 100 9.10 -2.76 26.60
N ILE A 101 9.75 -3.49 27.51
CA ILE A 101 9.52 -3.40 28.95
C ILE A 101 9.88 -1.98 29.44
N GLY A 102 8.98 -1.39 30.25
CA GLY A 102 9.19 -0.06 30.87
C GLY A 102 8.92 1.12 29.93
N ARG A 103 8.56 0.88 28.67
CA ARG A 103 8.24 1.95 27.70
C ARG A 103 6.77 2.41 27.73
N CYS A 104 5.98 1.92 28.69
CA CYS A 104 4.60 2.33 28.93
C CYS A 104 3.67 2.14 27.72
N VAL A 105 3.93 1.15 26.88
CA VAL A 105 3.09 0.84 25.72
C VAL A 105 1.69 0.43 26.19
N ARG A 106 0.68 1.02 25.59
CA ARG A 106 -0.74 0.72 25.81
C ARG A 106 -1.42 0.42 24.48
N PHE A 107 -2.56 -0.27 24.56
CA PHE A 107 -3.40 -0.63 23.42
C PHE A 107 -4.84 -0.22 23.69
N LEU A 108 -5.48 0.43 22.72
CA LEU A 108 -6.93 0.70 22.78
C LEU A 108 -7.61 0.16 21.52
N PRO A 109 -8.54 -0.80 21.68
CA PRO A 109 -9.37 -1.29 20.60
C PRO A 109 -10.22 -0.17 19.97
N PHE A 110 -10.33 -0.21 18.66
CA PHE A 110 -11.24 0.62 17.89
C PHE A 110 -12.16 -0.18 16.96
N ASN A 111 -11.93 -1.50 16.83
CA ASN A 111 -12.79 -2.37 16.04
C ASN A 111 -12.71 -3.83 16.51
N VAL A 112 -13.84 -4.54 16.46
CA VAL A 112 -13.93 -5.99 16.63
C VAL A 112 -14.17 -6.61 15.25
N LEU A 113 -13.24 -7.42 14.77
CA LEU A 113 -13.33 -8.06 13.45
C LEU A 113 -14.12 -9.37 13.51
N GLU A 114 -13.97 -10.12 14.62
CA GLU A 114 -14.61 -11.42 14.83
C GLU A 114 -14.89 -11.60 16.32
N GLY A 115 -16.00 -12.19 16.68
CA GLY A 115 -16.43 -12.42 18.05
C GLY A 115 -17.39 -11.35 18.59
N MET A 116 -17.75 -11.49 19.87
CA MET A 116 -18.72 -10.63 20.56
C MET A 116 -20.12 -10.65 19.93
N GLU A 117 -20.58 -11.83 19.53
CA GLU A 117 -21.95 -12.00 19.00
C GLU A 117 -23.01 -12.08 20.10
N ASP A 118 -22.59 -12.26 21.34
CA ASP A 118 -23.41 -12.32 22.55
C ASP A 118 -23.78 -10.95 23.17
N VAL A 119 -23.27 -9.85 22.58
CA VAL A 119 -23.66 -8.49 23.02
C VAL A 119 -25.10 -8.15 22.60
N PRO A 120 -25.80 -7.23 23.30
CA PRO A 120 -27.20 -6.90 23.02
C PRO A 120 -27.49 -6.50 21.56
N PHE A 121 -26.53 -5.85 20.90
CA PHE A 121 -26.65 -5.42 19.50
C PHE A 121 -25.39 -5.80 18.73
N PRO A 122 -25.28 -7.05 18.24
CA PRO A 122 -24.04 -7.56 17.61
C PRO A 122 -23.70 -6.89 16.27
N ASP A 123 -24.65 -6.19 15.63
CA ASP A 123 -24.38 -5.36 14.44
C ASP A 123 -23.86 -3.96 14.78
N SER A 124 -23.88 -3.55 16.07
CA SER A 124 -23.36 -2.26 16.52
C SER A 124 -21.88 -2.35 16.89
N ARG A 125 -21.06 -1.54 16.24
CA ARG A 125 -19.63 -1.37 16.56
C ARG A 125 -19.43 -0.85 17.98
N ALA A 126 -20.23 0.15 18.36
CA ALA A 126 -20.21 0.73 19.69
C ALA A 126 -20.48 -0.33 20.77
N CYS A 127 -21.53 -1.13 20.59
CA CYS A 127 -21.89 -2.17 21.53
C CYS A 127 -20.82 -3.26 21.67
N LYS A 128 -20.18 -3.67 20.55
CA LYS A 128 -19.05 -4.61 20.61
C LYS A 128 -17.84 -4.01 21.33
N LEU A 129 -17.51 -2.74 21.07
CA LEU A 129 -16.39 -2.08 21.76
C LEU A 129 -16.66 -1.91 23.29
N GLU A 130 -17.86 -1.51 23.67
CA GLU A 130 -18.27 -1.43 25.07
C GLU A 130 -18.22 -2.81 25.74
N GLY A 131 -18.66 -3.85 25.04
CA GLY A 131 -18.59 -5.24 25.51
C GLY A 131 -17.17 -5.72 25.85
N LEU A 132 -16.14 -5.20 25.18
CA LEU A 132 -14.75 -5.53 25.49
C LEU A 132 -14.32 -5.11 26.91
N THR A 133 -15.02 -4.19 27.56
CA THR A 133 -14.72 -3.78 28.95
C THR A 133 -14.92 -4.93 29.93
N HIS A 134 -15.89 -5.80 29.69
CA HIS A 134 -16.13 -7.01 30.49
C HIS A 134 -15.01 -8.04 30.36
N LEU A 135 -14.17 -7.91 29.31
CA LEU A 135 -13.01 -8.77 29.08
C LEU A 135 -11.70 -8.13 29.60
N GLY A 136 -11.78 -6.94 30.20
CA GLY A 136 -10.63 -6.25 30.79
C GLY A 136 -9.92 -5.28 29.84
N PHE A 137 -10.50 -4.96 28.67
CA PHE A 137 -9.97 -3.95 27.77
C PHE A 137 -10.57 -2.58 28.07
N GLY A 138 -9.79 -1.51 27.89
CA GLY A 138 -10.37 -0.22 27.54
C GLY A 138 -10.76 -0.19 26.06
N TYR A 139 -11.33 0.90 25.60
CA TYR A 139 -11.57 1.14 24.16
C TYR A 139 -11.27 2.59 23.78
N CYS A 140 -11.06 2.82 22.49
CA CYS A 140 -10.84 4.17 21.97
C CYS A 140 -12.09 5.02 22.23
N PRO A 141 -11.99 6.18 22.92
CA PRO A 141 -13.12 7.04 23.20
C PRO A 141 -13.91 7.42 21.94
N PHE A 142 -15.23 7.34 22.03
CA PHE A 142 -16.14 7.69 20.95
C PHE A 142 -17.45 8.28 21.48
N PHE A 143 -18.20 8.95 20.60
CA PHE A 143 -19.61 9.24 20.78
C PHE A 143 -20.44 8.53 19.72
N SER A 144 -21.57 7.97 20.12
CA SER A 144 -22.57 7.45 19.21
C SER A 144 -23.67 8.49 19.01
N ILE A 145 -23.96 8.83 17.75
CA ILE A 145 -24.96 9.82 17.38
C ILE A 145 -26.01 9.13 16.54
N SER A 146 -27.27 9.15 17.00
CA SER A 146 -28.40 8.59 16.27
C SER A 146 -29.27 9.70 15.68
N GLY A 147 -29.80 9.44 14.45
CA GLY A 147 -30.87 10.25 13.87
C GLY A 147 -30.45 11.29 12.83
N THR A 148 -31.46 12.03 12.38
CA THR A 148 -31.38 13.01 11.29
C THR A 148 -30.90 14.39 11.71
N GLY A 149 -30.49 14.56 12.97
CA GLY A 149 -30.18 15.84 13.58
C GLY A 149 -28.72 16.26 13.62
N LEU A 150 -27.84 15.65 12.83
CA LEU A 150 -26.43 16.02 12.78
C LEU A 150 -26.25 17.35 12.03
N SER A 151 -26.19 18.47 12.79
CA SER A 151 -25.76 19.76 12.25
C SER A 151 -24.25 19.93 12.36
N LYS A 152 -23.69 20.90 11.62
CA LYS A 152 -22.28 21.26 11.70
C LYS A 152 -21.87 21.63 13.12
N GLU A 153 -22.67 22.47 13.79
CA GLU A 153 -22.41 22.92 15.16
C GLU A 153 -22.41 21.75 16.16
N TYR A 154 -23.29 20.78 15.93
CA TYR A 154 -23.35 19.57 16.76
C TYR A 154 -22.10 18.69 16.57
N ALA A 155 -21.66 18.53 15.34
CA ALA A 155 -20.42 17.79 15.03
C ALA A 155 -19.20 18.46 15.64
N GLU A 156 -19.07 19.79 15.51
CA GLU A 156 -17.98 20.58 16.09
C GLU A 156 -17.94 20.44 17.63
N LYS A 157 -19.10 20.47 18.31
CA LYS A 157 -19.17 20.25 19.76
C LYS A 157 -18.59 18.88 20.14
N PHE A 158 -19.02 17.80 19.51
CA PHE A 158 -18.50 16.45 19.80
C PHE A 158 -17.02 16.30 19.49
N ILE A 159 -16.53 16.94 18.44
CA ILE A 159 -15.09 16.96 18.13
C ILE A 159 -14.33 17.62 19.29
N GLN A 160 -14.78 18.77 19.77
CA GLN A 160 -14.14 19.46 20.89
C GLN A 160 -14.18 18.63 22.19
N GLU A 161 -15.29 17.96 22.48
CA GLU A 161 -15.40 17.08 23.65
C GLU A 161 -14.44 15.88 23.56
N LEU A 162 -14.31 15.27 22.38
CA LEU A 162 -13.35 14.19 22.15
C LEU A 162 -11.90 14.67 22.29
N VAL A 163 -11.57 15.84 21.73
CA VAL A 163 -10.22 16.44 21.87
C VAL A 163 -9.90 16.71 23.35
N SER A 164 -10.86 17.27 24.10
CA SER A 164 -10.69 17.50 25.52
C SER A 164 -10.52 16.19 26.30
N THR A 165 -11.24 15.15 25.93
CA THR A 165 -11.11 13.81 26.51
C THR A 165 -9.73 13.23 26.23
N ALA A 166 -9.22 13.36 25.00
CA ALA A 166 -7.89 12.91 24.64
C ALA A 166 -6.80 13.62 25.46
N ALA A 167 -6.91 14.95 25.61
CA ALA A 167 -5.97 15.73 26.43
C ALA A 167 -5.96 15.29 27.89
N ASN A 168 -7.13 15.10 28.49
CA ASN A 168 -7.26 14.65 29.88
C ASN A 168 -6.71 13.24 30.13
N LEU A 169 -6.82 12.37 29.14
CA LEU A 169 -6.32 10.98 29.19
C LEU A 169 -4.90 10.84 28.64
N HIS A 170 -4.27 11.94 28.25
CA HIS A 170 -2.95 11.97 27.63
C HIS A 170 -2.83 11.07 26.39
N LEU A 171 -3.90 10.96 25.59
CA LEU A 171 -3.93 10.16 24.39
C LEU A 171 -3.34 10.94 23.20
N PRO A 172 -2.34 10.40 22.48
CA PRO A 172 -1.85 11.01 21.25
C PRO A 172 -2.89 10.84 20.15
N ILE A 173 -3.31 11.92 19.50
CA ILE A 173 -4.31 11.92 18.43
C ILE A 173 -3.85 12.78 17.25
N ASP A 174 -4.20 12.37 16.02
CA ASP A 174 -3.98 13.13 14.77
C ASP A 174 -5.31 13.52 14.10
N GLY A 175 -6.44 13.27 14.74
CA GLY A 175 -7.76 13.59 14.20
C GLY A 175 -8.91 12.86 14.89
N ILE A 176 -10.02 12.83 14.17
CA ILE A 176 -11.27 12.14 14.58
C ILE A 176 -11.72 11.25 13.42
N VAL A 177 -12.19 10.04 13.72
CA VAL A 177 -12.82 9.14 12.74
C VAL A 177 -14.33 9.17 12.97
N MET A 178 -15.06 9.55 11.93
CA MET A 178 -16.51 9.43 11.84
C MET A 178 -16.83 8.20 11.01
N ILE A 179 -17.57 7.25 11.57
CA ILE A 179 -17.79 5.94 10.97
C ILE A 179 -19.22 5.49 11.30
N PHE A 180 -19.85 4.74 10.42
CA PHE A 180 -21.16 4.16 10.70
C PHE A 180 -21.04 3.10 11.80
N ASP A 181 -22.03 3.11 12.70
CA ASP A 181 -22.08 2.15 13.81
C ASP A 181 -22.47 0.75 13.34
N SER A 182 -23.42 0.63 12.40
CA SER A 182 -23.84 -0.66 11.85
C SER A 182 -22.71 -1.31 11.06
N LEU A 183 -22.27 -2.48 11.51
CA LEU A 183 -21.24 -3.28 10.85
C LEU A 183 -21.71 -3.84 9.52
N SER A 184 -22.98 -4.26 9.44
CA SER A 184 -23.59 -4.74 8.19
C SER A 184 -23.69 -3.63 7.15
N TYR A 185 -24.05 -2.41 7.57
CA TYR A 185 -24.07 -1.25 6.67
C TYR A 185 -22.65 -0.88 6.22
N SER A 186 -21.69 -0.83 7.14
CA SER A 186 -20.27 -0.60 6.83
C SER A 186 -19.75 -1.56 5.77
N LYS A 187 -20.08 -2.84 5.90
CA LYS A 187 -19.75 -3.87 4.90
C LYS A 187 -20.41 -3.60 3.55
N SER A 188 -21.65 -3.11 3.54
CA SER A 188 -22.40 -2.80 2.30
C SER A 188 -21.84 -1.61 1.52
N CYS A 189 -21.12 -0.69 2.18
CA CYS A 189 -20.48 0.46 1.53
C CYS A 189 -19.33 0.07 0.59
N GLY A 190 -18.89 -1.19 0.63
CA GLY A 190 -17.76 -1.71 -0.15
C GLY A 190 -16.42 -1.36 0.48
N LYS A 191 -15.33 -1.89 -0.11
CA LYS A 191 -13.96 -1.68 0.35
C LYS A 191 -13.14 -0.86 -0.66
N THR A 192 -12.23 -0.04 -0.17
CA THR A 192 -10.95 0.26 -0.84
C THR A 192 -10.00 -0.88 -0.48
N GLY A 193 -8.79 -0.96 -1.02
CA GLY A 193 -7.89 -2.11 -0.78
C GLY A 193 -7.94 -2.74 0.62
N HIS A 194 -7.99 -1.93 1.70
CA HIS A 194 -7.92 -2.45 3.08
C HIS A 194 -8.98 -1.88 4.04
N HIS A 195 -9.83 -0.93 3.61
CA HIS A 195 -10.85 -0.30 4.45
C HIS A 195 -12.21 -0.30 3.80
N TYR A 196 -13.24 -0.41 4.62
CA TYR A 196 -14.60 -0.13 4.17
C TYR A 196 -14.74 1.36 3.86
N LYS A 197 -15.61 1.68 2.90
CA LYS A 197 -15.97 3.08 2.55
C LYS A 197 -17.08 3.59 3.48
N ASP A 198 -16.93 3.33 4.76
CA ASP A 198 -17.97 3.47 5.78
C ASP A 198 -17.73 4.66 6.70
N GLY A 199 -16.75 5.50 6.42
CA GLY A 199 -16.45 6.62 7.29
C GLY A 199 -15.51 7.64 6.67
N LEU A 200 -15.29 8.71 7.41
CA LEU A 200 -14.40 9.82 7.10
C LEU A 200 -13.43 10.05 8.26
N ALA A 201 -12.18 10.32 7.94
CA ALA A 201 -11.22 10.83 8.90
C ALA A 201 -11.18 12.36 8.78
N TYR A 202 -11.59 13.05 9.84
CA TYR A 202 -11.35 14.47 10.01
C TYR A 202 -9.98 14.61 10.67
N LYS A 203 -9.04 15.17 9.95
CA LYS A 203 -7.70 15.47 10.48
C LYS A 203 -7.64 16.91 10.91
N PHE A 204 -6.86 17.16 11.95
CA PHE A 204 -6.53 18.52 12.34
C PHE A 204 -5.67 19.15 11.24
N GLU A 205 -5.73 20.46 11.12
CA GLU A 205 -4.82 21.19 10.23
C GLU A 205 -3.40 20.97 10.73
N ASP A 206 -2.53 20.59 9.80
CA ASP A 206 -1.11 20.46 10.09
C ASP A 206 -0.54 21.87 10.33
N ASP A 207 0.29 22.03 11.34
CA ASP A 207 1.01 23.29 11.57
C ASP A 207 1.91 23.58 10.36
N THR A 208 1.90 24.84 9.95
CA THR A 208 2.74 25.32 8.85
C THR A 208 3.87 26.19 9.35
N TYR A 209 5.04 26.04 8.74
CA TYR A 209 6.27 26.72 9.11
C TYR A 209 6.82 27.47 7.92
N GLU A 210 7.22 28.71 8.12
CA GLU A 210 7.83 29.54 7.07
C GLU A 210 9.31 29.20 6.94
N THR A 211 9.78 29.04 5.69
CA THR A 211 11.19 28.82 5.36
C THR A 211 11.50 29.30 3.95
N PHE A 212 12.77 29.21 3.51
CA PHE A 212 13.20 29.61 2.18
C PHE A 212 13.56 28.41 1.32
N LEU A 213 12.97 28.31 0.14
CA LEU A 213 13.36 27.32 -0.88
C LEU A 213 14.75 27.71 -1.40
N ARG A 214 15.75 26.84 -1.24
CA ARG A 214 17.13 27.11 -1.64
C ARG A 214 17.44 26.55 -3.02
N GLU A 215 16.99 25.35 -3.30
CA GLU A 215 17.29 24.61 -4.52
C GLU A 215 16.15 23.67 -4.91
N ILE A 216 16.08 23.32 -6.17
CA ILE A 216 15.27 22.22 -6.66
C ILE A 216 16.21 21.20 -7.28
N GLU A 217 16.30 20.03 -6.66
CA GLU A 217 16.97 18.87 -7.22
C GLU A 217 16.07 18.23 -8.27
N TRP A 218 16.59 18.12 -9.48
CA TRP A 218 15.88 17.57 -10.61
C TRP A 218 16.32 16.12 -10.88
N THR A 219 15.34 15.22 -10.95
CA THR A 219 15.54 13.83 -11.35
C THR A 219 14.69 13.56 -12.60
N PRO A 220 15.17 13.91 -13.80
CA PRO A 220 14.39 13.84 -15.02
C PRO A 220 14.29 12.40 -15.55
N THR A 221 13.66 11.53 -14.79
CA THR A 221 13.38 10.15 -15.14
C THR A 221 11.87 9.88 -15.09
N ARG A 222 11.42 8.81 -15.72
CA ARG A 222 10.01 8.37 -15.69
C ARG A 222 9.45 8.23 -14.27
N PHE A 223 10.29 7.88 -13.32
CA PHE A 223 9.91 7.63 -11.92
C PHE A 223 10.42 8.70 -10.95
N GLY A 224 11.22 9.64 -11.43
CA GLY A 224 11.78 10.70 -10.60
C GLY A 224 10.80 11.84 -10.39
N ALA A 225 10.68 12.29 -9.14
CA ALA A 225 10.01 13.53 -8.81
C ALA A 225 11.06 14.57 -8.39
N PRO A 226 10.92 15.85 -8.79
CA PRO A 226 11.79 16.89 -8.29
C PRO A 226 11.63 17.05 -6.78
N VAL A 227 12.71 17.43 -6.10
CA VAL A 227 12.76 17.60 -4.64
C VAL A 227 13.16 19.04 -4.33
N GLY A 228 12.35 19.72 -3.52
CA GLY A 228 12.68 21.04 -2.99
C GLY A 228 13.59 20.91 -1.78
N ILE A 229 14.71 21.62 -1.80
CA ILE A 229 15.65 21.80 -0.69
C ILE A 229 15.39 23.17 -0.09
N PHE A 230 15.20 23.26 1.22
CA PHE A 230 14.92 24.49 1.93
C PHE A 230 15.67 24.56 3.26
N ASP A 231 15.71 25.75 3.85
CA ASP A 231 16.36 25.92 5.15
C ASP A 231 15.67 25.01 6.17
N THR A 232 16.47 24.34 6.99
CA THR A 232 15.96 23.37 7.94
C THR A 232 14.98 24.00 8.92
N VAL A 233 13.80 23.40 9.06
CA VAL A 233 12.79 23.73 10.07
C VAL A 233 12.57 22.53 10.96
N GLU A 234 12.45 22.77 12.25
CA GLU A 234 12.05 21.73 13.19
C GLU A 234 10.52 21.61 13.21
N ILE A 235 9.99 20.44 12.83
CA ILE A 235 8.57 20.13 12.81
C ILE A 235 8.35 18.86 13.63
N ASP A 236 7.57 18.92 14.68
CA ASP A 236 7.32 17.79 15.61
C ASP A 236 8.62 17.13 16.10
N GLY A 237 9.59 17.94 16.48
CA GLY A 237 10.89 17.48 16.93
C GLY A 237 11.78 16.84 15.85
N CYS A 238 11.42 16.95 14.58
CA CYS A 238 12.23 16.46 13.47
C CYS A 238 12.74 17.61 12.61
N ASP A 239 14.04 17.56 12.26
CA ASP A 239 14.64 18.50 11.30
C ASP A 239 14.18 18.14 9.87
N VAL A 240 13.48 19.05 9.24
CA VAL A 240 12.95 18.90 7.88
C VAL A 240 13.58 19.94 6.98
N SER A 241 14.21 19.51 5.89
CA SER A 241 14.89 20.39 4.92
C SER A 241 14.60 20.01 3.46
N ARG A 242 13.78 18.97 3.24
CA ARG A 242 13.50 18.43 1.90
C ARG A 242 12.03 18.03 1.79
N ALA A 243 11.41 18.30 0.63
CA ALA A 243 10.08 17.83 0.31
C ALA A 243 9.96 17.46 -1.17
N SER A 244 9.16 16.45 -1.47
CA SER A 244 8.85 16.11 -2.86
C SER A 244 8.01 17.22 -3.51
N LEU A 245 8.39 17.63 -4.71
CA LEU A 245 7.63 18.57 -5.54
C LEU A 245 6.75 17.85 -6.57
N HIS A 246 6.61 16.53 -6.44
CA HIS A 246 5.74 15.65 -7.21
C HIS A 246 5.97 15.69 -8.73
N ASN A 247 5.83 16.86 -9.37
CA ASN A 247 5.92 17.04 -10.83
C ASN A 247 6.03 18.52 -11.20
N LEU A 248 6.25 18.82 -12.50
CA LEU A 248 6.34 20.19 -12.99
C LEU A 248 5.08 21.02 -12.76
N THR A 249 3.90 20.40 -12.88
CA THR A 249 2.62 21.10 -12.66
C THR A 249 2.53 21.64 -11.23
N PHE A 250 3.02 20.88 -10.25
CA PHE A 250 3.05 21.34 -8.85
C PHE A 250 3.95 22.55 -8.67
N ILE A 251 5.16 22.52 -9.26
CA ILE A 251 6.10 23.65 -9.23
C ILE A 251 5.49 24.90 -9.87
N LYS A 252 4.89 24.76 -11.04
CA LYS A 252 4.24 25.84 -11.78
C LYS A 252 3.03 26.40 -11.02
N ASN A 253 2.18 25.56 -10.46
CA ASN A 253 0.98 25.98 -9.73
C ASN A 253 1.31 26.75 -8.44
N LEU A 254 2.39 26.39 -7.75
CA LEU A 254 2.88 27.13 -6.59
C LEU A 254 3.87 28.22 -6.96
N GLU A 255 4.22 28.38 -8.24
CA GLU A 255 5.20 29.38 -8.71
C GLU A 255 6.54 29.28 -7.96
N LEU A 256 7.01 28.05 -7.69
CA LEU A 256 8.21 27.81 -6.90
C LEU A 256 9.47 28.18 -7.69
N VAL A 257 10.30 29.02 -7.09
CA VAL A 257 11.64 29.39 -7.58
C VAL A 257 12.62 29.43 -6.40
N PRO A 258 13.90 29.10 -6.60
CA PRO A 258 14.90 29.26 -5.56
C PRO A 258 14.92 30.69 -4.98
N GLY A 259 14.96 30.77 -3.65
CA GLY A 259 14.92 32.02 -2.90
C GLY A 259 13.52 32.50 -2.49
N CYS A 260 12.43 31.88 -2.95
CA CYS A 260 11.09 32.21 -2.47
C CYS A 260 10.84 31.72 -1.04
N ARG A 261 10.00 32.46 -0.30
CA ARG A 261 9.49 32.03 1.00
C ARG A 261 8.35 31.05 0.80
N ILE A 262 8.42 29.93 1.51
CA ILE A 262 7.45 28.85 1.41
C ILE A 262 6.90 28.49 2.78
N LEU A 263 5.66 27.99 2.79
CA LEU A 263 5.07 27.32 3.95
C LEU A 263 5.27 25.82 3.80
N VAL A 264 5.82 25.19 4.82
CA VAL A 264 6.04 23.75 4.87
C VAL A 264 5.29 23.11 6.03
N SER A 265 4.82 21.90 5.84
CA SER A 265 4.16 21.07 6.87
C SER A 265 4.69 19.65 6.84
N LYS A 266 4.27 18.84 7.82
CA LYS A 266 4.41 17.37 7.77
C LYS A 266 3.05 16.74 7.64
N ARG A 267 2.60 16.52 6.40
CA ARG A 267 1.32 15.84 6.16
C ARG A 267 1.30 14.45 6.78
N ASN A 268 0.23 14.17 7.49
CA ASN A 268 0.07 12.94 8.25
C ASN A 268 1.18 12.75 9.31
N MET A 269 1.75 13.83 9.84
CA MET A 269 2.85 13.85 10.82
C MET A 269 4.15 13.14 10.35
N ILE A 270 4.24 12.78 9.06
CA ILE A 270 5.36 11.99 8.53
C ILE A 270 5.96 12.63 7.28
N ILE A 271 5.15 13.07 6.33
CA ILE A 271 5.59 13.41 4.98
C ILE A 271 5.78 14.92 4.84
N PRO A 272 7.02 15.42 4.65
CA PRO A 272 7.26 16.83 4.36
C PRO A 272 6.53 17.26 3.08
N HIS A 273 5.86 18.40 3.15
CA HIS A 273 5.11 18.96 2.05
C HIS A 273 5.26 20.50 1.99
N ILE A 274 5.33 21.05 0.78
CA ILE A 274 5.25 22.50 0.57
C ILE A 274 3.79 22.85 0.35
N GLU A 275 3.22 23.61 1.27
CA GLU A 275 1.79 23.98 1.24
C GLU A 275 1.53 25.17 0.36
N ASP A 276 2.39 26.20 0.43
CA ASP A 276 2.23 27.43 -0.34
C ASP A 276 3.57 28.15 -0.59
N ASN A 277 3.56 29.07 -1.54
CA ASN A 277 4.60 30.05 -1.83
C ASN A 277 4.10 31.45 -1.44
N LEU A 278 4.79 32.10 -0.49
CA LEU A 278 4.43 33.43 0.01
C LEU A 278 4.88 34.56 -0.90
N ASP A 279 5.76 34.29 -1.88
CA ASP A 279 6.34 35.25 -2.81
C ASP A 279 5.86 35.01 -4.25
N ARG A 280 4.58 34.71 -4.43
CA ARG A 280 3.96 34.51 -5.76
C ARG A 280 4.11 35.75 -6.66
N GLY A 281 3.99 35.52 -7.97
CA GLY A 281 4.13 36.58 -8.98
C GLY A 281 5.58 36.83 -9.43
N ARG A 282 6.54 36.02 -8.97
CA ARG A 282 7.96 36.10 -9.37
C ARG A 282 8.42 34.87 -10.16
N TYR A 283 7.48 34.05 -10.60
CA TYR A 283 7.80 32.81 -11.29
C TYR A 283 8.51 33.06 -12.61
N THR A 284 9.63 32.39 -12.81
CA THR A 284 10.28 32.18 -14.09
C THR A 284 10.37 30.70 -14.37
N ASP A 285 10.32 30.30 -15.63
CA ASP A 285 10.48 28.89 -15.96
C ASP A 285 11.90 28.42 -15.62
N ILE A 286 12.02 27.63 -14.60
CA ILE A 286 13.26 27.07 -14.08
C ILE A 286 13.49 25.62 -14.54
N THR A 287 12.65 25.13 -15.46
CA THR A 287 12.76 23.78 -15.99
C THR A 287 14.11 23.60 -16.70
N PRO A 288 14.98 22.69 -16.29
CA PRO A 288 16.28 22.51 -16.90
C PRO A 288 16.15 22.03 -18.34
N PRO A 289 16.72 22.74 -19.33
CA PRO A 289 16.67 22.34 -20.74
C PRO A 289 17.56 21.13 -21.04
N VAL A 290 18.51 20.85 -20.15
CA VAL A 290 19.41 19.70 -20.21
C VAL A 290 19.36 18.92 -18.90
N CYS A 291 19.54 17.62 -19.02
CA CYS A 291 19.58 16.72 -17.85
C CYS A 291 20.78 17.07 -16.95
N PRO A 292 20.57 17.34 -15.66
CA PRO A 292 21.67 17.64 -14.75
C PRO A 292 22.62 16.46 -14.53
N CYS A 293 22.17 15.22 -14.82
CA CYS A 293 22.98 14.03 -14.67
C CYS A 293 23.90 13.78 -15.86
N CYS A 294 23.37 13.81 -17.10
CA CYS A 294 24.14 13.41 -18.30
C CYS A 294 24.31 14.52 -19.37
N GLY A 295 23.78 15.74 -19.15
CA GLY A 295 23.87 16.86 -20.10
C GLY A 295 22.99 16.73 -21.35
N SER A 296 22.29 15.63 -21.56
CA SER A 296 21.42 15.43 -22.72
C SER A 296 20.15 16.29 -22.60
N LYS A 297 19.46 16.54 -23.72
CA LYS A 297 18.21 17.30 -23.73
C LYS A 297 17.15 16.66 -22.84
N THR A 298 16.37 17.52 -22.22
CA THR A 298 15.17 17.12 -21.48
C THR A 298 13.91 17.44 -22.28
N ARG A 299 12.83 16.70 -22.01
CA ARG A 299 11.49 16.95 -22.56
C ARG A 299 10.43 16.92 -21.48
N THR A 300 9.43 17.76 -21.65
CA THR A 300 8.22 17.75 -20.83
C THR A 300 7.19 16.84 -21.46
N TYR A 301 6.71 15.89 -20.67
CA TYR A 301 5.61 15.01 -21.03
C TYR A 301 4.35 15.40 -20.28
N SER A 302 3.24 15.54 -20.99
CA SER A 302 1.94 15.88 -20.42
C SER A 302 1.02 14.66 -20.48
N ARG A 303 0.34 14.37 -19.37
CA ARG A 303 -0.69 13.34 -19.31
C ARG A 303 -1.95 13.88 -18.64
N LYS A 304 -3.12 13.39 -19.05
CA LYS A 304 -4.38 13.62 -18.32
C LYS A 304 -4.55 12.57 -17.23
N THR A 305 -4.91 13.02 -16.05
CA THR A 305 -5.33 12.14 -14.94
C THR A 305 -6.79 11.72 -15.12
N SER A 306 -7.24 10.71 -14.36
CA SER A 306 -8.63 10.20 -14.40
C SER A 306 -9.69 11.27 -14.06
N ASP A 307 -9.30 12.30 -13.32
CA ASP A 307 -10.13 13.47 -12.97
C ASP A 307 -10.02 14.64 -13.97
N GLY A 308 -9.35 14.40 -15.12
CA GLY A 308 -9.26 15.36 -16.23
C GLY A 308 -8.17 16.43 -16.08
N ARG A 309 -7.41 16.46 -14.98
CA ARG A 309 -6.30 17.38 -14.79
C ARG A 309 -5.12 17.00 -15.67
N THR A 310 -4.37 18.00 -16.16
CA THR A 310 -3.12 17.77 -16.88
C THR A 310 -1.95 17.79 -15.91
N VAL A 311 -1.12 16.78 -15.94
CA VAL A 311 0.12 16.68 -15.16
C VAL A 311 1.30 16.62 -16.11
N GLU A 312 2.30 17.48 -15.85
CA GLU A 312 3.54 17.57 -16.61
C GLU A 312 4.70 16.99 -15.80
N THR A 313 5.52 16.18 -16.46
CA THR A 313 6.74 15.58 -15.90
C THR A 313 7.93 15.85 -16.82
N LEU A 314 9.12 15.96 -16.24
CA LEU A 314 10.37 16.19 -16.96
C LEU A 314 11.11 14.87 -17.16
N HIS A 315 11.52 14.60 -18.42
CA HIS A 315 12.27 13.38 -18.75
C HIS A 315 13.54 13.73 -19.51
N CYS A 316 14.59 12.95 -19.31
CA CYS A 316 15.81 12.97 -20.11
C CYS A 316 15.63 12.11 -21.37
N ASP A 317 16.09 12.59 -22.51
CA ASP A 317 16.00 11.85 -23.78
C ASP A 317 17.09 10.76 -23.94
N ASN A 318 18.09 10.73 -23.04
CA ASN A 318 19.18 9.78 -23.13
C ASN A 318 18.85 8.46 -22.38
N PRO A 319 18.64 7.34 -23.08
CA PRO A 319 18.36 6.04 -22.42
C PRO A 319 19.56 5.50 -21.61
N GLN A 320 20.78 5.99 -21.90
CA GLN A 320 22.01 5.64 -21.18
C GLN A 320 22.35 6.64 -20.05
N CYS A 321 21.39 7.43 -19.62
CA CYS A 321 21.57 8.29 -18.47
C CYS A 321 21.66 7.45 -17.19
N ASP A 322 22.71 7.66 -16.38
CA ASP A 322 22.94 6.89 -15.13
C ASP A 322 21.74 6.92 -14.21
N SER A 323 21.10 8.09 -14.10
CA SER A 323 19.87 8.22 -13.32
C SER A 323 18.72 7.36 -13.86
N GLN A 324 18.59 7.19 -15.16
CA GLN A 324 17.58 6.29 -15.75
C GLN A 324 17.94 4.82 -15.54
N ILE A 325 19.21 4.48 -15.72
CA ILE A 325 19.72 3.11 -15.49
C ILE A 325 19.46 2.72 -14.04
N THR A 326 19.88 3.54 -13.08
CA THR A 326 19.64 3.27 -11.65
C THR A 326 18.17 3.06 -11.35
N ARG A 327 17.29 3.92 -11.89
CA ARG A 327 15.83 3.79 -11.67
C ARG A 327 15.24 2.51 -12.27
N ARG A 328 15.74 2.04 -13.38
CA ARG A 328 15.34 0.73 -13.96
C ARG A 328 15.74 -0.41 -13.02
N PHE A 329 16.95 -0.38 -12.45
CA PHE A 329 17.39 -1.37 -11.46
C PHE A 329 16.56 -1.30 -10.16
N VAL A 330 16.26 -0.09 -9.66
CA VAL A 330 15.37 0.10 -8.50
C VAL A 330 13.98 -0.48 -8.76
N HIS A 331 13.41 -0.24 -9.95
CA HIS A 331 12.13 -0.83 -10.33
C HIS A 331 12.20 -2.35 -10.36
N PHE A 332 13.23 -2.90 -11.01
CA PHE A 332 13.46 -4.34 -11.12
C PHE A 332 13.55 -5.01 -9.75
N ALA A 333 14.35 -4.47 -8.83
CA ALA A 333 14.52 -5.00 -7.47
C ALA A 333 13.31 -4.78 -6.55
N SER A 334 12.38 -3.89 -6.91
CA SER A 334 11.27 -3.45 -6.06
C SER A 334 10.34 -4.59 -5.62
N LYS A 335 9.64 -4.39 -4.49
CA LYS A 335 8.62 -5.34 -3.97
C LYS A 335 7.54 -5.69 -5.00
N LYS A 336 7.22 -4.77 -5.92
CA LYS A 336 6.21 -4.99 -6.97
C LYS A 336 6.70 -5.86 -8.12
N ALA A 337 8.01 -5.91 -8.35
CA ALA A 337 8.67 -6.69 -9.38
C ALA A 337 9.37 -7.91 -8.76
N MET A 338 10.69 -8.00 -8.76
CA MET A 338 11.42 -9.19 -8.32
C MET A 338 11.53 -9.33 -6.80
N ASN A 339 11.25 -8.26 -6.03
CA ASN A 339 11.26 -8.23 -4.56
C ASN A 339 12.60 -8.67 -3.95
N ILE A 340 13.68 -8.03 -4.36
CA ILE A 340 15.01 -8.31 -3.85
C ILE A 340 15.30 -7.34 -2.69
N GLU A 341 15.26 -7.84 -1.47
CA GLU A 341 15.57 -7.07 -0.27
C GLU A 341 17.08 -6.84 -0.17
N GLY A 342 17.48 -5.65 0.27
CA GLY A 342 18.89 -5.26 0.39
C GLY A 342 19.44 -4.48 -0.81
N LEU A 343 18.79 -4.49 -1.98
CA LEU A 343 19.12 -3.64 -3.13
C LEU A 343 18.39 -2.30 -3.04
N SER A 344 18.78 -1.45 -2.10
CA SER A 344 18.31 -0.06 -2.05
C SER A 344 18.85 0.75 -3.24
N GLU A 345 18.24 1.92 -3.52
CA GLU A 345 18.74 2.83 -4.55
C GLU A 345 20.22 3.17 -4.36
N ALA A 346 20.63 3.52 -3.13
CA ALA A 346 22.03 3.81 -2.82
C ALA A 346 22.96 2.59 -3.01
N THR A 347 22.48 1.38 -2.71
CA THR A 347 23.22 0.14 -2.96
C THR A 347 23.41 -0.09 -4.45
N LEU A 348 22.35 0.07 -5.24
CA LEU A 348 22.38 -0.10 -6.69
C LEU A 348 23.29 0.93 -7.36
N GLU A 349 23.20 2.21 -6.96
CA GLU A 349 24.13 3.24 -7.45
C GLU A 349 25.59 2.88 -7.16
N LYS A 350 25.87 2.42 -5.93
CA LYS A 350 27.22 2.01 -5.53
C LYS A 350 27.72 0.87 -6.41
N PHE A 351 26.91 -0.16 -6.65
CA PHE A 351 27.29 -1.33 -7.46
C PHE A 351 27.42 -1.02 -8.95
N LEU A 352 26.57 -0.13 -9.49
CA LEU A 352 26.69 0.39 -10.85
C LEU A 352 27.99 1.18 -11.01
N ASN A 353 28.30 2.09 -10.08
CA ASN A 353 29.52 2.90 -10.12
C ASN A 353 30.80 2.08 -9.97
N LEU A 354 30.77 0.96 -9.22
CA LEU A 354 31.88 0.03 -9.08
C LEU A 354 32.00 -0.94 -10.25
N GLY A 355 31.04 -0.93 -11.20
CA GLY A 355 31.06 -1.80 -12.37
C GLY A 355 30.67 -3.26 -12.07
N TYR A 356 30.01 -3.53 -10.94
CA TYR A 356 29.50 -4.86 -10.63
C TYR A 356 28.18 -5.15 -11.34
N LEU A 357 27.47 -4.11 -11.77
CA LEU A 357 26.19 -4.21 -12.47
C LEU A 357 26.26 -3.46 -13.80
N HIS A 358 25.97 -4.13 -14.91
CA HIS A 358 25.78 -3.58 -16.25
C HIS A 358 24.43 -3.99 -16.83
N SER A 359 23.90 -5.13 -16.40
CA SER A 359 22.64 -5.72 -16.80
C SER A 359 21.89 -6.28 -15.58
N PHE A 360 20.61 -6.60 -15.73
CA PHE A 360 19.85 -7.24 -14.64
C PHE A 360 20.35 -8.65 -14.31
N GLN A 361 20.98 -9.34 -15.28
CA GLN A 361 21.60 -10.65 -15.04
C GLN A 361 22.70 -10.56 -14.00
N ASP A 362 23.50 -9.49 -14.00
CA ASP A 362 24.64 -9.33 -13.10
C ASP A 362 24.21 -9.33 -11.62
N ILE A 363 22.96 -8.95 -11.33
CA ILE A 363 22.39 -9.08 -9.97
C ILE A 363 22.49 -10.54 -9.50
N TYR A 364 22.25 -11.49 -10.39
CA TYR A 364 22.23 -12.92 -10.10
C TYR A 364 23.64 -13.54 -10.09
N HIS A 365 24.67 -12.75 -10.38
CA HIS A 365 26.08 -13.13 -10.38
C HIS A 365 26.91 -12.34 -9.34
N LEU A 366 26.28 -11.55 -8.46
CA LEU A 366 26.95 -10.74 -7.43
C LEU A 366 27.81 -11.56 -6.45
N GLU A 367 27.63 -12.88 -6.36
CA GLU A 367 28.51 -13.77 -5.58
C GLU A 367 29.96 -13.72 -6.09
N GLU A 368 30.19 -13.45 -7.36
CA GLU A 368 31.54 -13.29 -7.95
C GLU A 368 32.29 -12.08 -7.37
N HIS A 369 31.57 -11.11 -6.83
CA HIS A 369 32.09 -9.89 -6.19
C HIS A 369 32.00 -9.92 -4.66
N ARG A 370 31.75 -11.11 -4.05
CA ARG A 370 31.51 -11.25 -2.61
C ARG A 370 32.58 -10.60 -1.75
N GLU A 371 33.84 -10.91 -2.00
CA GLU A 371 34.97 -10.42 -1.21
C GLU A 371 35.04 -8.89 -1.25
N ASP A 372 34.89 -8.31 -2.43
CA ASP A 372 34.91 -6.87 -2.64
C ASP A 372 33.72 -6.18 -1.95
N ILE A 373 32.50 -6.74 -2.09
CA ILE A 373 31.29 -6.18 -1.49
C ILE A 373 31.35 -6.22 0.05
N VAL A 374 31.81 -7.34 0.64
CA VAL A 374 31.95 -7.49 2.08
C VAL A 374 32.97 -6.50 2.67
N ALA A 375 34.00 -6.12 1.89
CA ALA A 375 34.99 -5.13 2.29
C ALA A 375 34.51 -3.67 2.19
N LEU A 376 33.36 -3.41 1.56
CA LEU A 376 32.81 -2.06 1.44
C LEU A 376 32.31 -1.54 2.78
N ASP A 377 32.49 -0.24 3.03
CA ASP A 377 31.95 0.43 4.21
C ASP A 377 30.42 0.31 4.28
N GLY A 378 29.92 -0.10 5.43
CA GLY A 378 28.50 -0.39 5.68
C GLY A 378 28.04 -1.80 5.27
N TYR A 379 28.96 -2.64 4.74
CA TYR A 379 28.71 -4.05 4.43
C TYR A 379 29.51 -4.96 5.35
N GLY A 380 29.18 -6.22 5.37
CA GLY A 380 29.86 -7.30 6.09
C GLY A 380 29.24 -8.63 5.70
N GLU A 381 29.84 -9.74 6.10
CA GLU A 381 29.41 -11.10 5.75
C GLU A 381 27.89 -11.31 5.92
N LYS A 382 27.35 -10.98 7.10
CA LYS A 382 25.92 -11.16 7.39
C LYS A 382 25.01 -10.30 6.50
N SER A 383 25.46 -9.13 6.09
CA SER A 383 24.70 -8.23 5.23
C SER A 383 24.67 -8.77 3.81
N PHE A 384 25.82 -9.25 3.32
CA PHE A 384 25.93 -9.89 2.02
C PHE A 384 25.12 -11.19 1.96
N ASP A 385 25.23 -12.05 2.98
CA ASP A 385 24.49 -13.32 3.03
C ASP A 385 22.97 -13.10 2.90
N ARG A 386 22.42 -12.14 3.64
CA ARG A 386 20.99 -11.78 3.54
C ARG A 386 20.60 -11.27 2.15
N LEU A 387 21.45 -10.41 1.56
CA LEU A 387 21.24 -9.94 0.19
C LEU A 387 21.24 -11.10 -0.79
N TRP A 388 22.22 -11.99 -0.68
CA TRP A 388 22.37 -13.16 -1.55
C TRP A 388 21.23 -14.16 -1.39
N GLU A 389 20.76 -14.40 -0.17
CA GLU A 389 19.56 -15.18 0.10
C GLU A 389 18.32 -14.59 -0.59
N SER A 390 18.15 -13.26 -0.52
CA SER A 390 17.04 -12.55 -1.18
C SER A 390 17.13 -12.62 -2.70
N ILE A 391 18.33 -12.47 -3.28
CA ILE A 391 18.56 -12.64 -4.71
C ILE A 391 18.17 -14.06 -5.14
N ASN A 392 18.66 -15.08 -4.44
CA ASN A 392 18.37 -16.49 -4.78
C ASN A 392 16.89 -16.83 -4.59
N ALA A 393 16.21 -16.26 -3.59
CA ALA A 393 14.78 -16.41 -3.43
C ALA A 393 14.00 -15.83 -4.62
N SER A 394 14.46 -14.71 -5.20
CA SER A 394 13.84 -14.06 -6.35
C SER A 394 13.96 -14.85 -7.65
N ARG A 395 14.90 -15.82 -7.74
CA ARG A 395 15.01 -16.73 -8.90
C ARG A 395 13.76 -17.58 -9.10
N ARG A 396 12.98 -17.79 -8.04
CA ARG A 396 11.65 -18.39 -8.14
C ARG A 396 10.62 -17.29 -8.31
N THR A 397 10.10 -17.15 -9.52
CA THR A 397 9.22 -16.03 -9.87
C THR A 397 7.98 -16.48 -10.66
N SER A 398 7.01 -15.59 -10.82
CA SER A 398 5.82 -15.80 -11.62
C SER A 398 5.85 -14.98 -12.91
N PHE A 399 5.03 -15.37 -13.90
CA PHE A 399 4.80 -14.60 -15.12
C PHE A 399 4.49 -13.13 -14.82
N VAL A 400 3.60 -12.89 -13.85
CA VAL A 400 3.20 -11.53 -13.46
C VAL A 400 4.37 -10.69 -12.97
N ARG A 401 5.20 -11.24 -12.06
CA ARG A 401 6.35 -10.51 -11.52
C ARG A 401 7.41 -10.25 -12.58
N TYR A 402 7.66 -11.24 -13.41
CA TYR A 402 8.61 -11.12 -14.51
C TYR A 402 8.18 -10.04 -15.50
N LEU A 403 6.90 -10.03 -15.91
CA LEU A 403 6.39 -9.02 -16.82
C LEU A 403 6.41 -7.61 -16.22
N VAL A 404 6.09 -7.47 -14.92
CA VAL A 404 6.21 -6.18 -14.22
C VAL A 404 7.66 -5.71 -14.16
N SER A 405 8.64 -6.62 -13.99
CA SER A 405 10.04 -6.24 -13.88
C SER A 405 10.63 -5.69 -15.18
N MET A 406 10.02 -6.01 -16.33
CA MET A 406 10.43 -5.50 -17.65
C MET A 406 10.09 -4.03 -17.88
N ASP A 407 9.29 -3.41 -17.01
CA ASP A 407 8.88 -2.01 -17.09
C ASP A 407 8.28 -1.59 -18.44
N ILE A 408 7.49 -2.47 -19.05
CA ILE A 408 6.72 -2.11 -20.25
C ILE A 408 5.77 -0.97 -19.90
N PRO A 409 5.76 0.14 -20.67
CA PRO A 409 4.96 1.30 -20.34
C PRO A 409 3.47 0.98 -20.11
N MET A 410 2.95 1.38 -18.93
CA MET A 410 1.57 1.16 -18.47
C MET A 410 1.19 -0.30 -18.19
N ILE A 411 2.09 -1.25 -18.29
CA ILE A 411 1.88 -2.65 -17.91
C ILE A 411 2.33 -2.84 -16.45
N GLY A 412 1.42 -2.60 -15.51
CA GLY A 412 1.61 -2.89 -14.09
C GLY A 412 0.95 -4.22 -13.68
N ARG A 413 0.96 -4.55 -12.37
CA ARG A 413 0.46 -5.85 -11.85
C ARG A 413 -0.92 -6.24 -12.36
N THR A 414 -1.88 -5.30 -12.41
CA THR A 414 -3.25 -5.60 -12.87
C THR A 414 -3.27 -6.06 -14.32
N LYS A 415 -2.56 -5.34 -15.19
CA LYS A 415 -2.49 -5.71 -16.61
C LYS A 415 -1.70 -6.99 -16.83
N SER A 416 -0.61 -7.17 -16.08
CA SER A 416 0.17 -8.42 -16.11
C SER A 416 -0.64 -9.64 -15.68
N ARG A 417 -1.56 -9.51 -14.71
CA ARG A 417 -2.47 -10.60 -14.32
C ARG A 417 -3.45 -10.97 -15.43
N ILE A 418 -3.97 -9.99 -16.17
CA ILE A 418 -4.84 -10.26 -17.33
C ILE A 418 -4.05 -11.04 -18.40
N LEU A 419 -2.84 -10.59 -18.70
CA LEU A 419 -1.96 -11.27 -19.66
C LEU A 419 -1.57 -12.69 -19.19
N ASP A 420 -1.27 -12.87 -17.90
CA ASP A 420 -1.02 -14.18 -17.29
C ASP A 420 -2.19 -15.14 -17.48
N THR A 421 -3.41 -14.63 -17.31
CA THR A 421 -4.64 -15.43 -17.51
C THR A 421 -4.82 -15.80 -18.98
N VAL A 422 -4.63 -14.85 -19.90
CA VAL A 422 -4.83 -15.07 -21.35
C VAL A 422 -3.79 -16.03 -21.91
N PHE A 423 -2.53 -15.88 -21.51
CA PHE A 423 -1.43 -16.71 -22.01
C PHE A 423 -1.10 -17.90 -21.08
N SER A 424 -1.90 -18.12 -20.02
CA SER A 424 -1.74 -19.23 -19.07
C SER A 424 -0.33 -19.33 -18.47
N GLY A 425 0.31 -18.20 -18.18
CA GLY A 425 1.68 -18.13 -17.68
C GLY A 425 2.77 -18.49 -18.70
N ASN A 426 2.42 -18.70 -19.96
CA ASN A 426 3.35 -19.10 -21.00
C ASN A 426 4.07 -17.89 -21.60
N LEU A 427 5.33 -17.69 -21.20
CA LEU A 427 6.18 -16.59 -21.65
C LEU A 427 6.43 -16.62 -23.16
N THR A 428 6.63 -17.81 -23.73
CA THR A 428 6.90 -17.98 -25.17
C THR A 428 5.66 -17.62 -25.99
N ALA A 429 4.47 -18.03 -25.55
CA ALA A 429 3.23 -17.67 -26.22
C ALA A 429 2.97 -16.16 -26.17
N PHE A 430 3.25 -15.52 -25.02
CA PHE A 430 3.15 -14.07 -24.90
C PHE A 430 4.18 -13.33 -25.78
N GLU A 431 5.45 -13.78 -25.80
CA GLU A 431 6.49 -13.24 -26.68
C GLU A 431 6.08 -13.31 -28.15
N GLN A 432 5.60 -14.48 -28.60
CA GLN A 432 5.14 -14.66 -29.97
C GLN A 432 3.98 -13.72 -30.33
N ALA A 433 3.04 -13.52 -29.40
CA ALA A 433 1.94 -12.58 -29.58
C ALA A 433 2.44 -11.12 -29.62
N ALA A 434 3.41 -10.75 -28.76
CA ALA A 434 3.94 -9.40 -28.67
C ALA A 434 4.85 -9.00 -29.84
N VAL A 435 5.59 -9.97 -30.39
CA VAL A 435 6.43 -9.78 -31.60
C VAL A 435 5.60 -9.88 -32.88
N GLY A 436 4.51 -10.66 -32.87
CA GLY A 436 3.60 -10.85 -34.00
C GLY A 436 2.53 -9.76 -34.09
N ASP A 437 1.41 -10.11 -34.73
CA ASP A 437 0.31 -9.19 -35.03
C ASP A 437 -0.90 -9.39 -34.08
N TYR A 438 -0.66 -9.88 -32.85
CA TYR A 438 -1.76 -10.12 -31.90
C TYR A 438 -2.38 -8.79 -31.43
N ASP A 439 -3.67 -8.63 -31.63
CA ASP A 439 -4.39 -7.44 -31.22
C ASP A 439 -4.77 -7.50 -29.73
N PHE A 440 -3.97 -6.83 -28.88
CA PHE A 440 -4.23 -6.76 -27.43
C PHE A 440 -5.45 -5.91 -27.11
N THR A 441 -6.00 -5.10 -28.02
CA THR A 441 -7.19 -4.27 -27.74
C THR A 441 -8.46 -5.11 -27.53
N GLN A 442 -8.46 -6.37 -27.95
CA GLN A 442 -9.55 -7.32 -27.66
C GLN A 442 -9.63 -7.72 -26.19
N LEU A 443 -8.59 -7.46 -25.39
CA LEU A 443 -8.56 -7.78 -23.96
C LEU A 443 -9.27 -6.69 -23.15
N GLU A 444 -9.91 -7.10 -22.06
CA GLU A 444 -10.59 -6.15 -21.15
C GLU A 444 -9.60 -5.12 -20.63
N ASP A 445 -9.99 -3.84 -20.71
CA ASP A 445 -9.17 -2.69 -20.28
C ASP A 445 -7.83 -2.50 -21.04
N PHE A 446 -7.66 -3.09 -22.21
CA PHE A 446 -6.55 -2.79 -23.10
C PHE A 446 -7.05 -1.92 -24.25
N GLY A 447 -6.49 -0.74 -24.41
CA GLY A 447 -6.71 0.14 -25.54
C GLY A 447 -5.50 0.25 -26.44
N GLU A 448 -5.62 1.03 -27.52
CA GLU A 448 -4.59 1.23 -28.55
C GLU A 448 -3.21 1.61 -27.96
N ILE A 449 -3.18 2.42 -26.88
CA ILE A 449 -1.92 2.83 -26.25
C ILE A 449 -1.20 1.63 -25.65
N LEU A 450 -1.92 0.74 -24.95
CA LEU A 450 -1.32 -0.45 -24.35
C LEU A 450 -0.86 -1.44 -25.42
N ASN A 451 -1.67 -1.64 -26.47
CA ASN A 451 -1.32 -2.45 -27.62
C ASN A 451 -0.03 -1.94 -28.25
N HIS A 452 0.03 -0.65 -28.55
CA HIS A 452 1.24 -0.01 -29.11
C HIS A 452 2.46 -0.17 -28.19
N ASN A 453 2.31 0.04 -26.90
CA ASN A 453 3.41 -0.06 -25.94
C ASN A 453 4.01 -1.47 -25.88
N ILE A 454 3.18 -2.51 -25.91
CA ILE A 454 3.65 -3.90 -25.89
C ILE A 454 4.45 -4.17 -27.17
N HIS A 455 3.87 -3.94 -28.35
CA HIS A 455 4.54 -4.18 -29.62
C HIS A 455 5.84 -3.36 -29.78
N SER A 456 5.80 -2.07 -29.43
CA SER A 456 6.98 -1.21 -29.53
C SER A 456 8.10 -1.66 -28.59
N TRP A 457 7.77 -2.16 -27.40
CA TRP A 457 8.77 -2.66 -26.46
C TRP A 457 9.46 -3.92 -26.97
N PHE A 458 8.71 -4.85 -27.58
CA PHE A 458 9.24 -6.08 -28.14
C PHE A 458 9.86 -5.91 -29.55
N ALA A 459 9.58 -4.81 -30.24
CA ALA A 459 10.24 -4.45 -31.48
C ALA A 459 11.67 -3.93 -31.29
N ASP A 460 12.03 -3.53 -30.07
CA ASP A 460 13.40 -3.14 -29.72
C ASP A 460 14.24 -4.40 -29.46
N GLU A 461 15.30 -4.60 -30.25
CA GLU A 461 16.15 -5.79 -30.16
C GLU A 461 16.80 -5.96 -28.79
N ALA A 462 17.23 -4.84 -28.15
CA ALA A 462 17.85 -4.89 -26.84
C ALA A 462 16.86 -5.34 -25.74
N ASN A 463 15.61 -4.91 -25.84
CA ASN A 463 14.55 -5.35 -24.93
C ASN A 463 14.19 -6.84 -25.15
N LEU A 464 14.14 -7.27 -26.40
CA LEU A 464 13.85 -8.67 -26.74
C LEU A 464 14.99 -9.60 -26.26
N ASP A 465 16.24 -9.17 -26.42
CA ASP A 465 17.40 -9.91 -25.92
C ASP A 465 17.39 -9.94 -24.37
N LEU A 466 17.07 -8.84 -23.72
CA LEU A 466 16.90 -8.79 -22.27
C LEU A 466 15.83 -9.77 -21.82
N TRP A 467 14.64 -9.75 -22.47
CA TRP A 467 13.53 -10.66 -22.19
C TRP A 467 13.94 -12.13 -22.27
N LYS A 468 14.68 -12.52 -23.31
CA LYS A 468 15.11 -13.92 -23.53
C LYS A 468 16.22 -14.34 -22.58
N ASN A 469 17.27 -13.52 -22.47
CA ASN A 469 18.46 -13.89 -21.72
C ASN A 469 18.19 -13.96 -20.21
N LEU A 470 17.39 -13.02 -19.71
CA LEU A 470 17.09 -12.96 -18.29
C LEU A 470 16.23 -14.15 -17.80
N GLN A 471 15.45 -14.78 -18.68
CA GLN A 471 14.67 -15.98 -18.33
C GLN A 471 15.54 -17.14 -17.85
N ASN A 472 16.81 -17.22 -18.26
CA ASN A 472 17.74 -18.27 -17.84
C ASN A 472 18.07 -18.21 -16.34
N GLU A 473 17.89 -17.05 -15.71
CA GLU A 473 18.13 -16.85 -14.28
C GLU A 473 16.96 -17.35 -13.41
N PHE A 474 15.81 -17.67 -14.00
CA PHE A 474 14.58 -17.92 -13.25
C PHE A 474 14.03 -19.33 -13.40
N THR A 475 13.45 -19.79 -12.32
CA THR A 475 12.50 -20.91 -12.30
C THR A 475 11.10 -20.31 -12.17
N PHE A 476 10.32 -20.40 -13.23
CA PHE A 476 8.97 -19.91 -13.23
C PHE A 476 8.06 -20.87 -12.45
N GLU A 477 7.28 -20.30 -11.53
CA GLU A 477 6.22 -21.05 -10.87
C GLU A 477 5.25 -21.48 -11.97
N GLN A 478 5.26 -22.79 -12.25
CA GLN A 478 4.17 -23.34 -13.02
C GLN A 478 2.90 -22.96 -12.23
N ARG A 479 1.97 -22.27 -12.89
CA ARG A 479 0.62 -22.27 -12.41
C ARG A 479 0.40 -23.74 -12.07
N LYS A 480 0.17 -24.07 -10.78
CA LYS A 480 -0.40 -25.37 -10.50
C LYS A 480 -1.56 -25.42 -11.47
N GLU A 481 -1.45 -26.27 -12.48
CA GLU A 481 -2.62 -26.90 -13.00
C GLU A 481 -3.22 -27.55 -11.74
N GLU A 482 -3.93 -26.78 -10.94
CA GLU A 482 -5.13 -27.31 -10.38
C GLU A 482 -5.79 -27.81 -11.62
N THR A 483 -5.62 -29.10 -11.80
CA THR A 483 -6.28 -29.86 -12.81
C THR A 483 -7.66 -29.24 -12.83
N ILE A 484 -7.91 -28.35 -13.82
CA ILE A 484 -9.23 -28.15 -14.30
C ILE A 484 -9.52 -29.55 -14.82
N MET A 485 -9.85 -30.44 -13.88
CA MET A 485 -10.75 -31.50 -14.20
C MET A 485 -12.00 -30.74 -14.63
N THR A 486 -12.02 -30.47 -15.90
CA THR A 486 -13.24 -30.21 -16.65
C THR A 486 -14.10 -31.47 -16.50
N LYS A 487 -14.60 -31.73 -15.30
CA LYS A 487 -15.97 -32.17 -15.20
C LYS A 487 -16.73 -31.03 -15.80
N GLU A 488 -17.26 -31.25 -17.00
CA GLU A 488 -18.24 -30.37 -17.60
C GLU A 488 -19.21 -29.97 -16.50
N ASN A 489 -19.04 -28.78 -15.95
CA ASN A 489 -19.94 -28.23 -14.97
C ASN A 489 -20.84 -27.22 -15.68
N LYS A 490 -21.99 -26.91 -15.08
CA LYS A 490 -22.98 -26.00 -15.67
C LYS A 490 -22.46 -24.59 -15.96
N PHE A 491 -21.30 -24.21 -15.44
CA PHE A 491 -20.74 -22.87 -15.53
C PHE A 491 -19.61 -22.74 -16.55
N THR A 492 -19.12 -23.85 -17.10
CA THR A 492 -18.04 -23.81 -18.11
C THR A 492 -18.44 -22.97 -19.32
N GLY A 493 -17.65 -21.94 -19.63
CA GLY A 493 -17.89 -20.99 -20.73
C GLY A 493 -18.90 -19.88 -20.43
N CYS A 494 -19.61 -19.92 -19.29
CA CYS A 494 -20.58 -18.91 -18.90
C CYS A 494 -19.89 -17.61 -18.43
N THR A 495 -20.55 -16.47 -18.64
CA THR A 495 -20.17 -15.20 -18.03
C THR A 495 -20.98 -14.99 -16.75
N ILE A 496 -20.29 -14.96 -15.60
CA ILE A 496 -20.93 -14.87 -14.29
C ILE A 496 -20.55 -13.53 -13.64
N VAL A 497 -21.54 -12.82 -13.14
CA VAL A 497 -21.32 -11.59 -12.37
C VAL A 497 -21.67 -11.85 -10.93
N ALA A 498 -20.79 -11.51 -10.00
CA ALA A 498 -21.09 -11.53 -8.58
C ALA A 498 -21.45 -10.12 -8.08
N THR A 499 -22.44 -10.04 -7.19
CA THR A 499 -22.91 -8.80 -6.59
C THR A 499 -23.41 -9.02 -5.17
N GLY A 500 -23.39 -7.98 -4.35
CA GLY A 500 -23.74 -8.11 -2.93
C GLY A 500 -22.60 -8.67 -2.11
N LYS A 501 -22.86 -8.89 -0.82
CA LYS A 501 -21.92 -9.51 0.11
C LYS A 501 -22.15 -11.02 0.08
N LEU A 502 -21.10 -11.74 -0.28
CA LEU A 502 -21.04 -13.19 -0.18
C LEU A 502 -20.52 -13.58 1.21
N GLU A 503 -21.00 -14.70 1.75
CA GLU A 503 -20.62 -15.19 3.09
C GLU A 503 -19.28 -15.94 3.04
N HIS A 504 -19.08 -16.78 2.04
CA HIS A 504 -17.95 -17.70 1.91
C HIS A 504 -16.85 -17.19 1.01
N PHE A 505 -17.12 -16.17 0.18
CA PHE A 505 -16.15 -15.64 -0.78
C PHE A 505 -15.90 -14.16 -0.57
N THR A 506 -14.63 -13.77 -0.65
CA THR A 506 -14.27 -12.37 -0.94
C THR A 506 -14.61 -12.04 -2.39
N ARG A 507 -14.59 -10.76 -2.77
CA ARG A 507 -14.85 -10.36 -4.16
C ARG A 507 -13.82 -10.91 -5.15
N ASP A 508 -12.57 -11.02 -4.73
CA ASP A 508 -11.51 -11.63 -5.54
C ASP A 508 -11.64 -13.16 -5.47
N GLY A 509 -11.93 -13.73 -4.30
CA GLY A 509 -12.12 -15.16 -4.13
C GLY A 509 -13.30 -15.75 -4.94
N ILE A 510 -14.41 -15.01 -5.09
CA ILE A 510 -15.50 -15.48 -5.97
C ILE A 510 -15.12 -15.38 -7.44
N ASN A 511 -14.36 -14.36 -7.85
CA ASN A 511 -13.87 -14.27 -9.22
C ASN A 511 -12.86 -15.39 -9.51
N ASP A 512 -11.98 -15.70 -8.58
CA ASP A 512 -11.05 -16.83 -8.69
C ASP A 512 -11.83 -18.15 -8.79
N LYS A 513 -12.88 -18.33 -7.97
CA LYS A 513 -13.73 -19.52 -8.02
C LYS A 513 -14.50 -19.65 -9.33
N ILE A 514 -15.00 -18.53 -9.87
CA ILE A 514 -15.65 -18.50 -11.19
C ILE A 514 -14.66 -18.94 -12.28
N LEU A 515 -13.41 -18.48 -12.22
CA LEU A 515 -12.36 -18.87 -13.16
C LEU A 515 -11.98 -20.36 -13.02
N GLU A 516 -11.91 -20.90 -11.80
CA GLU A 516 -11.69 -22.33 -11.53
C GLU A 516 -12.75 -23.22 -12.18
N LEU A 517 -13.99 -22.74 -12.26
CA LEU A 517 -15.11 -23.45 -12.89
C LEU A 517 -15.12 -23.32 -14.42
N GLY A 518 -14.11 -22.70 -15.03
CA GLY A 518 -14.04 -22.44 -16.46
C GLY A 518 -15.05 -21.40 -16.95
N ALA A 519 -15.58 -20.56 -16.05
CA ALA A 519 -16.47 -19.45 -16.34
C ALA A 519 -15.70 -18.12 -16.40
N LYS A 520 -16.29 -17.07 -16.93
CA LYS A 520 -15.72 -15.73 -17.05
C LYS A 520 -16.33 -14.79 -16.00
N PRO A 521 -15.55 -14.23 -15.07
CA PRO A 521 -16.07 -13.24 -14.14
C PRO A 521 -16.34 -11.91 -14.85
N GLY A 522 -17.55 -11.36 -14.69
CA GLY A 522 -17.96 -10.09 -15.27
C GLY A 522 -18.02 -8.98 -14.22
N SER A 523 -17.55 -7.79 -14.57
CA SER A 523 -17.60 -6.60 -13.70
C SER A 523 -18.98 -5.90 -13.71
N SER A 524 -19.78 -6.09 -14.76
CA SER A 524 -21.10 -5.48 -14.94
C SER A 524 -22.11 -6.43 -15.59
N VAL A 525 -23.38 -6.30 -15.23
CA VAL A 525 -24.47 -7.09 -15.82
C VAL A 525 -24.81 -6.56 -17.21
N THR A 526 -24.72 -7.43 -18.21
CA THR A 526 -25.03 -7.14 -19.62
C THR A 526 -25.91 -8.25 -20.21
N LYS A 527 -26.37 -8.10 -21.43
CA LYS A 527 -27.10 -9.17 -22.16
C LYS A 527 -26.27 -10.45 -22.40
N LYS A 528 -24.95 -10.37 -22.21
CA LYS A 528 -24.01 -11.50 -22.32
C LYS A 528 -23.75 -12.19 -20.98
N THR A 529 -24.37 -11.73 -19.90
CA THR A 529 -24.23 -12.34 -18.58
C THR A 529 -25.17 -13.53 -18.46
N ASP A 530 -24.64 -14.70 -18.15
CA ASP A 530 -25.39 -15.96 -18.05
C ASP A 530 -25.97 -16.16 -16.66
N TYR A 531 -25.22 -15.78 -15.61
CA TYR A 531 -25.65 -15.87 -14.22
C TYR A 531 -25.26 -14.65 -13.41
N LEU A 532 -26.11 -14.29 -12.46
CA LEU A 532 -25.76 -13.35 -11.40
C LEU A 532 -25.71 -14.10 -10.06
N ILE A 533 -24.52 -14.18 -9.44
CA ILE A 533 -24.40 -14.64 -8.04
C ILE A 533 -24.73 -13.45 -7.14
N CYS A 534 -25.76 -13.61 -6.33
CA CYS A 534 -26.31 -12.57 -5.51
C CYS A 534 -26.10 -12.89 -4.03
N GLY A 535 -25.21 -12.15 -3.39
CA GLY A 535 -25.09 -12.11 -1.94
C GLY A 535 -26.06 -11.10 -1.31
N GLU A 536 -25.97 -10.93 -0.01
CA GLU A 536 -26.80 -9.96 0.71
C GLU A 536 -26.61 -8.54 0.18
N LYS A 537 -27.70 -7.76 0.15
CA LYS A 537 -27.74 -6.35 -0.25
C LYS A 537 -27.18 -6.09 -1.66
N ALA A 538 -27.53 -6.94 -2.61
CA ALA A 538 -27.23 -6.70 -4.01
C ALA A 538 -27.92 -5.42 -4.51
N GLY A 539 -27.13 -4.47 -5.00
CA GLY A 539 -27.59 -3.15 -5.46
C GLY A 539 -28.12 -3.15 -6.90
N SER A 540 -27.79 -2.10 -7.67
CA SER A 540 -28.26 -1.86 -9.04
C SER A 540 -28.04 -3.02 -10.03
N LYS A 541 -27.05 -3.89 -9.79
CA LYS A 541 -26.80 -5.06 -10.64
C LYS A 541 -27.90 -6.11 -10.54
N LEU A 542 -28.52 -6.28 -9.35
CA LEU A 542 -29.65 -7.18 -9.16
C LEU A 542 -30.88 -6.70 -9.96
N ALA A 543 -31.23 -5.42 -9.82
CA ALA A 543 -32.35 -4.83 -10.58
C ALA A 543 -32.12 -4.93 -12.10
N LYS A 544 -30.85 -4.75 -12.53
CA LYS A 544 -30.50 -4.87 -13.94
C LYS A 544 -30.57 -6.32 -14.45
N ALA A 545 -30.15 -7.29 -13.65
CA ALA A 545 -30.27 -8.71 -14.00
C ALA A 545 -31.74 -9.13 -14.12
N GLN A 546 -32.59 -8.70 -13.19
CA GLN A 546 -34.04 -8.91 -13.23
C GLN A 546 -34.66 -8.30 -14.48
N SER A 547 -34.26 -7.08 -14.85
CA SER A 547 -34.79 -6.41 -16.07
C SER A 547 -34.35 -7.08 -17.37
N LEU A 548 -33.22 -7.79 -17.35
CA LEU A 548 -32.66 -8.52 -18.49
C LEU A 548 -33.05 -10.01 -18.50
N GLY A 549 -33.78 -10.51 -17.50
CA GLY A 549 -34.16 -11.91 -17.35
C GLY A 549 -32.99 -12.87 -17.10
N ILE A 550 -31.90 -12.38 -16.51
CA ILE A 550 -30.71 -13.18 -16.23
C ILE A 550 -30.96 -14.03 -14.98
N PRO A 551 -30.65 -15.34 -15.01
CA PRO A 551 -30.73 -16.21 -13.84
C PRO A 551 -29.92 -15.66 -12.66
N ILE A 552 -30.56 -15.59 -11.50
CA ILE A 552 -29.95 -15.10 -10.26
C ILE A 552 -29.80 -16.30 -9.34
N LEU A 553 -28.59 -16.51 -8.85
CA LEU A 553 -28.24 -17.54 -7.87
C LEU A 553 -27.89 -16.86 -6.56
N THR A 554 -28.40 -17.36 -5.46
CA THR A 554 -27.83 -17.05 -4.14
C THR A 554 -26.46 -17.71 -4.01
N GLU A 555 -25.65 -17.26 -3.06
CA GLU A 555 -24.36 -17.89 -2.79
C GLU A 555 -24.50 -19.36 -2.41
N ALA A 556 -25.54 -19.71 -1.62
CA ALA A 556 -25.84 -21.09 -1.23
C ALA A 556 -26.19 -21.95 -2.44
N GLU A 557 -27.06 -21.48 -3.34
CA GLU A 557 -27.38 -22.19 -4.58
C GLU A 557 -26.17 -22.36 -5.49
N PHE A 558 -25.30 -21.34 -5.56
CA PHE A 558 -24.05 -21.45 -6.30
C PHE A 558 -23.14 -22.51 -5.69
N LEU A 559 -22.98 -22.55 -4.35
CA LEU A 559 -22.18 -23.55 -3.64
C LEU A 559 -22.75 -24.98 -3.85
N GLU A 560 -24.07 -25.17 -3.77
CA GLU A 560 -24.71 -26.44 -4.07
C GLU A 560 -24.49 -26.91 -5.52
N MET A 561 -24.43 -25.96 -6.47
CA MET A 561 -24.21 -26.28 -7.88
C MET A 561 -22.76 -26.64 -8.22
N ILE A 562 -21.80 -26.30 -7.35
CA ILE A 562 -20.38 -26.59 -7.54
C ILE A 562 -19.84 -27.67 -6.59
N ALA A 563 -20.65 -28.12 -5.60
CA ALA A 563 -20.34 -29.25 -4.72
C ALA A 563 -20.48 -30.59 -5.47
#